data_fc00e670a9900981992ae5559cced981
#
_entry.id   fc00e670a9900981992ae5559cced981
#
_cell.length_a   1.000
_cell.length_b   1.000
_cell.length_c   1.000
_cell.angle_alpha   90.00
_cell.angle_beta   90.00
_cell.angle_gamma   90.00
#
_symmetry.space_group_name_H-M   'P 1'
#
loop_
_entity.id
_entity.type
_entity.pdbx_description
1 polymer ?
#
loop_
_entity_poly.entity_id
_entity_poly.type
_entity_poly.pdbx_seq_one_letter_code
_entity_poly.pdbx_strand_id
1 'polypeptide(L)'
;MALLVALALFVAQAINFTLVLRDRANFRLAQATRPVATRIADALEREQAGRTLSPERGRVRRVDTNPIAPALPRHPEVSSELRDQLKELGLRVGQIDTGLQPAPVHPDERDMRLGHDGPSLLIAVEQPGRGWLTVVAPWPGGGGYIFWRLFAQTLILYAIMLAAVLWIARRISRPLRALALAAHHFDPSVAPSPITEDGPSDVRAVTAAFNDLRLRVTAMLDEKDRMLGAIGHDLRTPLAALRVRIESVEDEQDRARMADTIAEMNRTLDDILSLARLGRPSEPITEVDLAALVDAVVEDFRDLGADVTFGEAERLRIRLRPSLIRRAIRNLIENAIKYADGAAVTLRPSAEAVVISIGDRGPGIPSDRLADVFVPFTRLETSRNRETGGIGLGLALARAIVEEAGGQIALSNRDGGGLCAEITLPRGR
;
A
#
# COMPACT_ATOMS: atom_id res chain seq x y z
N MET A 1 8.20 6.03 7.01
CA MET A 1 8.04 6.75 8.29
C MET A 1 8.53 5.93 9.49
N ALA A 2 8.05 4.72 9.75
CA ALA A 2 8.53 3.87 10.85
C ALA A 2 10.05 3.63 10.84
N LEU A 3 10.65 3.41 9.68
CA LEU A 3 12.10 3.23 9.52
C LEU A 3 12.89 4.50 9.90
N LEU A 4 12.39 5.68 9.54
CA LEU A 4 13.04 6.96 9.89
C LEU A 4 12.99 7.22 11.40
N VAL A 5 11.86 6.91 12.05
CA VAL A 5 11.73 7.03 13.51
C VAL A 5 12.64 6.04 14.21
N ALA A 6 12.70 4.78 13.75
CA ALA A 6 13.60 3.77 14.27
C ALA A 6 15.07 4.17 14.12
N LEU A 7 15.47 4.74 12.99
CA LEU A 7 16.81 5.24 12.73
C LEU A 7 17.16 6.42 13.64
N ALA A 8 16.25 7.40 13.77
CA ALA A 8 16.47 8.56 14.65
C ALA A 8 16.65 8.14 16.12
N LEU A 9 15.85 7.17 16.57
CA LEU A 9 15.97 6.59 17.91
C LEU A 9 17.29 5.84 18.11
N PHE A 10 17.70 5.06 17.11
CA PHE A 10 18.98 4.37 17.15
C PHE A 10 20.14 5.35 17.28
N VAL A 11 20.14 6.44 16.51
CA VAL A 11 21.16 7.48 16.55
C VAL A 11 21.16 8.17 17.92
N ALA A 12 20.00 8.55 18.44
CA ALA A 12 19.89 9.18 19.76
C ALA A 12 20.41 8.27 20.90
N GLN A 13 20.09 6.97 20.84
CA GLN A 13 20.58 5.99 21.81
C GLN A 13 22.08 5.72 21.68
N ALA A 14 22.61 5.69 20.47
CA ALA A 14 24.06 5.54 20.24
C ALA A 14 24.83 6.72 20.82
N ILE A 15 24.31 7.93 20.64
CA ILE A 15 24.90 9.16 21.23
C ILE A 15 24.84 9.07 22.75
N ASN A 16 23.69 8.76 23.34
CA ASN A 16 23.52 8.63 24.78
C ASN A 16 24.48 7.58 25.38
N PHE A 17 24.57 6.41 24.74
CA PHE A 17 25.48 5.34 25.17
C PHE A 17 26.95 5.79 25.16
N THR A 18 27.35 6.50 24.09
CA THR A 18 28.74 7.04 23.98
C THR A 18 29.03 8.06 25.06
N LEU A 19 28.10 8.96 25.37
CA LEU A 19 28.24 9.95 26.45
C LEU A 19 28.38 9.27 27.81
N VAL A 20 27.51 8.29 28.12
CA VAL A 20 27.59 7.56 29.40
C VAL A 20 28.92 6.80 29.57
N LEU A 21 29.42 6.20 28.47
CA LEU A 21 30.71 5.53 28.49
C LEU A 21 31.88 6.53 28.76
N ARG A 22 31.84 7.70 28.12
CA ARG A 22 32.83 8.75 28.27
C ARG A 22 32.83 9.33 29.69
N ASP A 23 31.67 9.71 30.20
CA ASP A 23 31.54 10.24 31.56
C ASP A 23 32.06 9.25 32.60
N ARG A 24 31.84 7.98 32.37
CA ARG A 24 32.27 6.92 33.25
C ARG A 24 33.77 6.69 33.19
N ALA A 25 34.40 6.78 32.03
CA ALA A 25 35.85 6.72 31.89
C ALA A 25 36.47 7.87 32.68
N ASN A 26 35.95 9.09 32.55
CA ASN A 26 36.43 10.28 33.30
C ASN A 26 36.22 10.11 34.80
N PHE A 27 35.07 9.58 35.25
CA PHE A 27 34.79 9.34 36.65
C PHE A 27 35.77 8.33 37.28
N ARG A 28 36.10 7.24 36.57
CA ARG A 28 37.08 6.25 37.04
C ARG A 28 38.47 6.85 37.18
N LEU A 29 38.90 7.68 36.23
CA LEU A 29 40.20 8.38 36.32
C LEU A 29 40.23 9.30 37.52
N ALA A 30 39.21 10.12 37.70
CA ALA A 30 39.15 11.04 38.86
C ALA A 30 39.11 10.29 40.20
N GLN A 31 38.42 9.16 40.30
CA GLN A 31 38.36 8.34 41.51
C GLN A 31 39.68 7.67 41.82
N ALA A 32 40.49 7.32 40.84
CA ALA A 32 41.80 6.72 41.01
C ALA A 32 42.88 7.80 41.35
N THR A 33 42.81 9.00 40.75
CA THR A 33 43.85 10.01 40.83
C THR A 33 43.72 10.97 42.01
N ARG A 34 42.48 11.45 42.30
CA ARG A 34 42.27 12.44 43.40
C ARG A 34 42.80 12.02 44.78
N PRO A 35 42.50 10.79 45.28
CA PRO A 35 43.03 10.35 46.56
C PRO A 35 44.57 10.24 46.56
N VAL A 36 45.12 9.91 45.40
CA VAL A 36 46.60 9.81 45.25
C VAL A 36 47.25 11.20 45.28
N ALA A 37 46.69 12.16 44.53
CA ALA A 37 47.18 13.55 44.55
C ALA A 37 47.14 14.12 45.93
N THR A 38 46.11 13.97 46.72
CA THR A 38 46.01 14.43 48.11
C THR A 38 47.02 13.76 48.99
N ARG A 39 47.23 12.42 48.89
CA ARG A 39 48.24 11.70 49.69
C ARG A 39 49.63 12.14 49.36
N ILE A 40 49.96 12.42 48.11
CA ILE A 40 51.24 12.92 47.68
C ILE A 40 51.48 14.34 48.25
N ALA A 41 50.44 15.20 48.18
CA ALA A 41 50.52 16.55 48.76
C ALA A 41 50.77 16.53 50.28
N ASP A 42 49.97 15.73 51.00
CA ASP A 42 50.11 15.54 52.44
C ASP A 42 51.52 15.00 52.83
N ALA A 43 52.08 14.09 52.03
CA ALA A 43 53.39 13.52 52.25
C ALA A 43 54.49 14.56 52.09
N LEU A 44 54.35 15.39 51.06
CA LEU A 44 55.34 16.47 50.81
C LEU A 44 55.30 17.61 51.89
N GLU A 45 54.09 17.97 52.31
CA GLU A 45 53.93 18.93 53.42
C GLU A 45 54.55 18.43 54.71
N ARG A 46 54.36 17.12 55.02
CA ARG A 46 55.00 16.52 56.23
C ARG A 46 56.50 16.50 56.12
N GLU A 47 57.07 16.21 54.97
CA GLU A 47 58.52 16.29 54.76
C GLU A 47 59.05 17.71 54.92
N GLN A 48 58.35 18.72 54.44
CA GLN A 48 58.72 20.13 54.62
C GLN A 48 58.66 20.55 56.09
N ALA A 49 57.74 19.96 56.87
CA ALA A 49 57.63 20.17 58.31
C ALA A 49 58.66 19.35 59.13
N GLY A 50 59.65 18.71 58.50
CA GLY A 50 60.75 17.96 59.19
C GLY A 50 60.29 16.60 59.77
N ARG A 51 59.14 16.09 59.37
CA ARG A 51 58.64 14.80 59.86
C ARG A 51 58.96 13.68 58.84
N THR A 52 59.53 12.59 59.33
CA THR A 52 59.82 11.41 58.49
C THR A 52 58.59 10.75 57.97
N LEU A 53 58.58 10.29 56.71
CA LEU A 53 57.53 9.50 56.12
C LEU A 53 57.45 8.16 56.84
N SER A 54 56.50 7.99 57.74
CA SER A 54 56.29 6.74 58.47
C SER A 54 55.69 5.69 57.55
N PRO A 55 56.27 4.46 57.45
CA PRO A 55 55.79 3.41 56.57
C PRO A 55 54.34 2.94 56.89
N GLU A 56 53.89 3.19 58.11
CA GLU A 56 52.58 2.66 58.59
C GLU A 56 51.42 3.63 58.41
N ARG A 57 51.63 4.93 58.21
CA ARG A 57 50.54 5.95 58.21
C ARG A 57 50.17 6.57 56.85
N GLY A 58 50.68 6.16 55.74
CA GLY A 58 50.35 6.95 54.56
C GLY A 58 50.50 6.26 53.20
N ARG A 59 50.95 5.04 53.16
CA ARG A 59 51.15 4.28 51.90
C ARG A 59 51.93 5.03 50.80
N VAL A 60 52.61 6.13 51.16
CA VAL A 60 53.56 6.85 50.29
C VAL A 60 54.94 6.45 50.73
N ARG A 61 55.76 5.92 49.84
CA ARG A 61 57.13 5.51 50.10
C ARG A 61 58.07 6.31 49.19
N ARG A 62 59.21 6.65 49.69
CA ARG A 62 60.30 7.22 48.91
C ARG A 62 61.30 6.13 48.51
N VAL A 63 61.69 6.14 47.24
CA VAL A 63 62.67 5.22 46.66
C VAL A 63 63.61 6.02 45.75
N ASP A 64 64.88 5.58 45.64
CA ASP A 64 65.88 6.32 44.89
C ASP A 64 65.77 6.17 43.38
N THR A 65 65.17 5.05 42.93
CA THR A 65 64.98 4.73 41.50
C THR A 65 63.52 4.46 41.18
N ASN A 66 63.13 4.57 39.89
CA ASN A 66 61.82 4.28 39.48
C ASN A 66 61.42 2.79 39.73
N PRO A 67 60.45 2.53 40.61
CA PRO A 67 60.10 1.17 41.03
C PRO A 67 59.17 0.44 40.04
N ILE A 68 58.74 1.09 38.95
CA ILE A 68 57.81 0.49 37.99
C ILE A 68 58.59 -0.35 37.00
N ALA A 69 58.34 -1.67 37.05
CA ALA A 69 58.99 -2.60 36.15
C ALA A 69 58.58 -2.30 34.70
N PRO A 70 59.51 -2.39 33.72
CA PRO A 70 59.19 -2.12 32.31
C PRO A 70 58.08 -3.01 31.70
N ALA A 71 57.88 -4.19 32.29
CA ALA A 71 56.89 -5.18 31.83
C ALA A 71 55.43 -4.87 32.27
N LEU A 72 55.22 -3.92 33.19
CA LEU A 72 53.89 -3.58 33.66
C LEU A 72 53.15 -2.70 32.65
N PRO A 73 51.85 -2.98 32.39
CA PRO A 73 51.03 -2.12 31.55
C PRO A 73 50.98 -0.68 32.08
N ARG A 74 51.29 0.27 31.23
CA ARG A 74 51.30 1.70 31.58
C ARG A 74 50.01 2.35 31.20
N HIS A 75 49.56 3.31 32.03
CA HIS A 75 48.33 4.10 31.82
C HIS A 75 48.67 5.60 31.69
N PRO A 76 49.00 6.07 30.47
CA PRO A 76 49.39 7.46 30.26
C PRO A 76 48.28 8.47 30.62
N GLU A 77 47.02 8.04 30.51
CA GLU A 77 45.86 8.86 30.89
C GLU A 77 45.86 9.21 32.38
N VAL A 78 46.22 8.24 33.24
CA VAL A 78 46.35 8.48 34.69
C VAL A 78 47.51 9.39 34.99
N SER A 79 48.64 9.24 34.30
CA SER A 79 49.82 10.06 34.48
C SER A 79 49.58 11.53 34.11
N SER A 80 48.82 11.78 33.04
CA SER A 80 48.44 13.14 32.63
C SER A 80 47.47 13.78 33.62
N GLU A 81 46.40 13.08 34.00
CA GLU A 81 45.40 13.59 34.93
C GLU A 81 46.00 13.87 36.31
N LEU A 82 46.86 12.98 36.80
CA LEU A 82 47.55 13.19 38.07
C LEU A 82 48.52 14.38 38.04
N ARG A 83 49.18 14.59 36.90
CA ARG A 83 50.08 15.76 36.73
C ARG A 83 49.29 17.06 36.79
N ASP A 84 48.13 17.11 36.17
CA ASP A 84 47.27 18.29 36.18
C ASP A 84 46.75 18.56 37.60
N GLN A 85 46.32 17.55 38.32
CA GLN A 85 45.87 17.68 39.72
C GLN A 85 46.96 18.11 40.65
N LEU A 86 48.19 17.56 40.53
CA LEU A 86 49.36 17.99 41.37
C LEU A 86 49.76 19.42 41.04
N LYS A 87 49.66 19.83 39.77
CA LYS A 87 49.91 21.21 39.35
C LYS A 87 48.88 22.20 39.94
N GLU A 88 47.61 21.82 39.98
CA GLU A 88 46.55 22.60 40.64
C GLU A 88 46.82 22.78 42.14
N LEU A 89 47.40 21.76 42.79
CA LEU A 89 47.87 21.85 44.19
C LEU A 89 49.15 22.61 44.37
N GLY A 90 49.70 23.23 43.32
CA GLY A 90 50.92 24.02 43.36
C GLY A 90 52.23 23.21 43.48
N LEU A 91 52.17 21.90 43.28
CA LEU A 91 53.34 21.02 43.40
C LEU A 91 54.09 20.86 42.08
N ARG A 92 55.40 21.07 42.08
CA ARG A 92 56.24 20.80 40.90
C ARG A 92 56.81 19.39 41.02
N VAL A 93 56.36 18.54 40.01
CA VAL A 93 56.80 17.15 39.94
C VAL A 93 57.51 16.91 38.60
N GLY A 94 58.42 15.97 38.56
CA GLY A 94 59.06 15.51 37.32
C GLY A 94 58.25 14.52 36.54
N GLN A 95 58.85 13.39 36.23
CA GLN A 95 58.18 12.31 35.51
C GLN A 95 57.14 11.60 36.40
N ILE A 96 55.99 11.24 35.83
CA ILE A 96 54.99 10.40 36.50
C ILE A 96 54.81 9.13 35.67
N ASP A 97 55.13 8.01 36.31
CA ASP A 97 54.96 6.67 35.73
C ASP A 97 53.89 5.91 36.46
N THR A 98 53.18 5.06 35.73
CA THR A 98 52.12 4.23 36.27
C THR A 98 52.28 2.78 35.79
N GLY A 99 52.02 1.81 36.66
CA GLY A 99 52.09 0.40 36.34
C GLY A 99 50.93 -0.36 36.98
N LEU A 100 50.16 -1.09 36.15
CA LEU A 100 49.06 -1.92 36.64
C LEU A 100 49.62 -3.25 37.15
N GLN A 101 49.44 -3.51 38.46
CA GLN A 101 49.76 -4.80 39.06
C GLN A 101 48.51 -5.69 39.06
N PRO A 102 48.59 -6.96 38.58
CA PRO A 102 47.49 -7.88 38.68
C PRO A 102 47.11 -8.15 40.15
N ALA A 103 45.90 -8.56 40.38
CA ALA A 103 45.48 -8.98 41.72
C ALA A 103 46.39 -10.11 42.26
N PRO A 104 46.76 -10.07 43.54
CA PRO A 104 47.58 -11.15 44.13
C PRO A 104 46.82 -12.47 44.05
N VAL A 105 47.52 -13.55 43.65
CA VAL A 105 46.95 -14.89 43.50
C VAL A 105 46.44 -15.45 44.84
N HIS A 106 47.12 -15.05 45.96
CA HIS A 106 46.74 -15.35 47.34
C HIS A 106 46.82 -14.06 48.15
N PRO A 107 45.70 -13.33 48.32
CA PRO A 107 45.74 -12.13 49.14
C PRO A 107 45.84 -12.52 50.63
N ASP A 108 46.85 -11.93 51.31
CA ASP A 108 47.00 -12.05 52.76
C ASP A 108 45.85 -11.30 53.49
N GLU A 109 45.60 -11.67 54.78
CA GLU A 109 44.57 -10.98 55.59
C GLU A 109 44.82 -9.41 55.63
N ARG A 110 46.05 -8.96 55.50
CA ARG A 110 46.40 -7.54 55.37
C ARG A 110 45.91 -6.93 54.05
N ASP A 111 46.02 -7.65 52.95
CA ASP A 111 45.57 -7.21 51.62
C ASP A 111 44.05 -7.12 51.55
N MET A 112 43.33 -8.08 52.14
CA MET A 112 41.88 -8.06 52.25
C MET A 112 41.36 -6.91 53.14
N ARG A 113 42.02 -6.65 54.30
CA ARG A 113 41.63 -5.53 55.18
C ARG A 113 41.89 -4.16 54.54
N LEU A 114 42.75 -4.12 53.56
CA LEU A 114 43.15 -2.89 52.86
C LEU A 114 42.43 -2.70 51.53
N GLY A 115 41.53 -3.67 51.11
CA GLY A 115 40.85 -3.66 49.84
C GLY A 115 41.79 -3.82 48.64
N HIS A 116 42.89 -4.59 48.80
CA HIS A 116 43.88 -4.88 47.76
C HIS A 116 43.68 -6.28 47.14
N ASP A 117 42.51 -6.84 47.29
CA ASP A 117 42.06 -8.10 46.66
C ASP A 117 41.85 -7.99 45.14
N GLY A 118 41.82 -6.78 44.58
CA GLY A 118 41.73 -6.50 43.15
C GLY A 118 43.05 -6.03 42.51
N PRO A 119 43.03 -5.77 41.21
CA PRO A 119 44.15 -5.14 40.53
C PRO A 119 44.47 -3.79 41.13
N SER A 120 45.74 -3.50 41.30
CA SER A 120 46.22 -2.25 41.92
C SER A 120 47.10 -1.45 40.97
N LEU A 121 46.99 -0.15 41.02
CA LEU A 121 47.80 0.77 40.21
C LEU A 121 48.96 1.29 41.08
N LEU A 122 50.15 0.91 40.69
CA LEU A 122 51.38 1.48 41.27
C LEU A 122 51.69 2.78 40.53
N ILE A 123 51.79 3.89 41.28
CA ILE A 123 52.05 5.21 40.76
C ILE A 123 53.35 5.66 41.32
N ALA A 124 54.30 6.10 40.48
CA ALA A 124 55.56 6.63 40.83
C ALA A 124 55.68 8.08 40.31
N VAL A 125 56.01 9.03 41.22
CA VAL A 125 56.10 10.43 40.90
C VAL A 125 57.56 10.87 41.24
N GLU A 126 58.28 11.35 40.25
CA GLU A 126 59.61 11.86 40.39
C GLU A 126 59.60 13.23 41.08
N GLN A 127 60.42 13.39 42.10
CA GLN A 127 60.67 14.66 42.70
C GLN A 127 62.15 15.10 42.39
N PRO A 128 62.30 16.19 41.61
CA PRO A 128 63.62 16.59 41.17
C PRO A 128 64.62 16.77 42.35
N GLY A 129 65.71 16.03 42.29
CA GLY A 129 66.74 16.07 43.31
C GLY A 129 66.47 15.30 44.62
N ARG A 130 65.29 14.58 44.71
CA ARG A 130 64.90 13.83 45.94
C ARG A 130 64.43 12.42 45.70
N GLY A 131 64.54 11.88 44.44
CA GLY A 131 64.13 10.51 44.08
C GLY A 131 62.66 10.40 43.77
N TRP A 132 62.09 9.23 43.98
CA TRP A 132 60.67 8.86 43.54
C TRP A 132 59.81 8.67 44.78
N LEU A 133 58.53 9.18 44.65
CA LEU A 133 57.46 8.88 45.58
C LEU A 133 56.54 7.83 44.97
N THR A 134 56.26 6.76 45.69
CA THR A 134 55.46 5.68 45.26
C THR A 134 54.16 5.57 46.05
N VAL A 135 53.05 5.37 45.34
CA VAL A 135 51.70 5.19 45.91
C VAL A 135 51.04 4.02 45.24
N VAL A 136 50.38 3.17 46.02
CA VAL A 136 49.48 2.11 45.48
C VAL A 136 48.06 2.56 45.65
N ALA A 137 47.33 2.54 44.55
CA ALA A 137 45.91 2.86 44.51
C ALA A 137 45.12 1.65 44.03
N PRO A 138 43.95 1.35 44.58
CA PRO A 138 43.07 0.32 44.02
C PRO A 138 42.64 0.74 42.62
N TRP A 139 42.78 -0.16 41.66
CA TRP A 139 42.27 0.07 40.32
C TRP A 139 40.85 -0.47 40.25
N PRO A 140 39.84 0.36 39.94
CA PRO A 140 38.47 -0.10 39.87
C PRO A 140 38.35 -1.22 38.83
N GLY A 141 38.08 -2.42 39.29
CA GLY A 141 37.93 -3.61 38.45
C GLY A 141 36.94 -3.41 37.32
N GLY A 142 37.20 -4.07 36.23
CA GLY A 142 36.48 -3.90 34.97
C GLY A 142 34.97 -3.95 35.14
N GLY A 143 34.32 -2.85 34.87
CA GLY A 143 32.86 -2.70 34.92
C GLY A 143 32.09 -3.45 33.83
N GLY A 144 32.50 -4.68 33.47
CA GLY A 144 31.81 -5.51 32.47
C GLY A 144 30.33 -5.70 32.79
N TYR A 145 30.02 -5.95 34.08
CA TYR A 145 28.63 -6.07 34.53
C TYR A 145 27.78 -4.81 34.25
N ILE A 146 28.36 -3.64 34.44
CA ILE A 146 27.62 -2.40 34.26
C ILE A 146 27.50 -2.06 32.77
N PHE A 147 28.48 -2.41 31.94
CA PHE A 147 28.35 -2.33 30.49
C PHE A 147 27.17 -3.18 30.00
N TRP A 148 27.11 -4.43 30.44
CA TRP A 148 26.00 -5.32 30.08
C TRP A 148 24.65 -4.82 30.61
N ARG A 149 24.63 -4.27 31.82
CA ARG A 149 23.39 -3.68 32.37
C ARG A 149 22.92 -2.47 31.58
N LEU A 150 23.79 -1.55 31.18
CA LEU A 150 23.47 -0.37 30.38
C LEU A 150 23.07 -0.79 28.97
N PHE A 151 23.77 -1.74 28.38
CA PHE A 151 23.44 -2.30 27.07
C PHE A 151 22.06 -2.96 27.08
N ALA A 152 21.77 -3.82 28.06
CA ALA A 152 20.47 -4.47 28.21
C ALA A 152 19.36 -3.44 28.43
N GLN A 153 19.56 -2.43 29.27
CA GLN A 153 18.58 -1.36 29.50
C GLN A 153 18.29 -0.58 28.21
N THR A 154 19.32 -0.25 27.44
CA THR A 154 19.19 0.44 26.15
C THR A 154 18.43 -0.41 25.13
N LEU A 155 18.75 -1.71 25.06
CA LEU A 155 18.09 -2.66 24.16
C LEU A 155 16.60 -2.82 24.50
N ILE A 156 16.28 -2.96 25.79
CA ILE A 156 14.88 -3.07 26.25
C ILE A 156 14.09 -1.80 25.89
N LEU A 157 14.65 -0.63 26.16
CA LEU A 157 13.99 0.64 25.82
C LEU A 157 13.73 0.76 24.32
N TYR A 158 14.73 0.40 23.50
CA TYR A 158 14.58 0.39 22.05
C TYR A 158 13.53 -0.61 21.57
N ALA A 159 13.51 -1.82 22.14
CA ALA A 159 12.53 -2.84 21.80
C ALA A 159 11.10 -2.39 22.14
N ILE A 160 10.89 -1.78 23.31
CA ILE A 160 9.58 -1.25 23.72
C ILE A 160 9.12 -0.14 22.75
N MET A 161 10.02 0.78 22.43
CA MET A 161 9.71 1.89 21.53
C MET A 161 9.41 1.41 20.10
N LEU A 162 10.20 0.47 19.59
CA LEU A 162 9.97 -0.13 18.26
C LEU A 162 8.64 -0.88 18.24
N ALA A 163 8.33 -1.64 19.30
CA ALA A 163 7.05 -2.35 19.42
C ALA A 163 5.87 -1.38 19.41
N ALA A 164 5.96 -0.26 20.13
CA ALA A 164 4.93 0.78 20.15
C ALA A 164 4.72 1.41 18.75
N VAL A 165 5.80 1.77 18.06
CA VAL A 165 5.74 2.35 16.70
C VAL A 165 5.12 1.36 15.71
N LEU A 166 5.53 0.08 15.77
CA LEU A 166 4.96 -0.96 14.90
C LEU A 166 3.48 -1.22 15.20
N TRP A 167 3.10 -1.18 16.48
CA TRP A 167 1.70 -1.33 16.89
C TRP A 167 0.83 -0.19 16.35
N ILE A 168 1.27 1.06 16.52
CA ILE A 168 0.56 2.25 15.99
C ILE A 168 0.48 2.19 14.47
N ALA A 169 1.61 1.89 13.81
CA ALA A 169 1.64 1.78 12.35
C ALA A 169 0.64 0.74 11.82
N ARG A 170 0.58 -0.44 12.45
CA ARG A 170 -0.40 -1.47 12.08
C ARG A 170 -1.83 -1.05 12.38
N ARG A 171 -2.06 -0.34 13.48
CA ARG A 171 -3.39 0.13 13.89
C ARG A 171 -3.97 1.18 12.94
N ILE A 172 -3.11 1.93 12.23
CA ILE A 172 -3.54 2.92 11.22
C ILE A 172 -3.58 2.29 9.82
N SER A 173 -2.55 1.53 9.44
CA SER A 173 -2.40 1.04 8.07
C SER A 173 -3.40 -0.06 7.70
N ARG A 174 -3.81 -0.92 8.64
CA ARG A 174 -4.77 -1.99 8.37
C ARG A 174 -6.14 -1.48 7.95
N PRO A 175 -6.83 -0.60 8.71
CA PRO A 175 -8.14 -0.11 8.31
C PRO A 175 -8.08 0.77 7.05
N LEU A 176 -7.03 1.57 6.86
CA LEU A 176 -6.85 2.35 5.63
C LEU A 176 -6.68 1.45 4.39
N ARG A 177 -5.99 0.33 4.52
CA ARG A 177 -5.87 -0.64 3.43
C ARG A 177 -7.21 -1.33 3.14
N ALA A 178 -7.98 -1.67 4.18
CA ALA A 178 -9.32 -2.23 4.00
C ALA A 178 -10.25 -1.23 3.30
N LEU A 179 -10.19 0.05 3.69
CA LEU A 179 -10.92 1.13 3.05
C LEU A 179 -10.54 1.31 1.58
N ALA A 180 -9.24 1.31 1.27
CA ALA A 180 -8.75 1.43 -0.10
C ALA A 180 -9.20 0.25 -0.98
N LEU A 181 -9.12 -0.98 -0.47
CA LEU A 181 -9.61 -2.17 -1.18
C LEU A 181 -11.12 -2.10 -1.41
N ALA A 182 -11.90 -1.69 -0.40
CA ALA A 182 -13.34 -1.54 -0.53
C ALA A 182 -13.73 -0.41 -1.51
N ALA A 183 -12.93 0.65 -1.60
CA ALA A 183 -13.13 1.71 -2.58
C ALA A 183 -12.83 1.25 -4.01
N HIS A 184 -11.77 0.47 -4.21
CA HIS A 184 -11.43 -0.08 -5.53
C HIS A 184 -12.42 -1.14 -6.03
N HIS A 185 -13.00 -1.93 -5.13
CA HIS A 185 -13.95 -3.00 -5.48
C HIS A 185 -15.40 -2.60 -5.18
N PHE A 186 -15.66 -1.29 -5.13
CA PHE A 186 -17.04 -0.83 -4.90
C PHE A 186 -17.92 -1.18 -6.11
N ASP A 187 -18.79 -2.15 -5.91
CA ASP A 187 -19.83 -2.52 -6.86
C ASP A 187 -21.20 -2.09 -6.28
N PRO A 188 -21.85 -1.10 -6.87
CA PRO A 188 -23.16 -0.63 -6.40
C PRO A 188 -24.29 -1.64 -6.61
N SER A 189 -24.09 -2.72 -7.37
CA SER A 189 -25.07 -3.80 -7.60
C SER A 189 -25.10 -4.81 -6.44
N VAL A 190 -24.05 -4.86 -5.62
CA VAL A 190 -23.95 -5.76 -4.48
C VAL A 190 -24.34 -5.02 -3.20
N ALA A 191 -25.20 -5.65 -2.39
CA ALA A 191 -25.61 -5.07 -1.10
C ALA A 191 -24.37 -4.68 -0.26
N PRO A 192 -24.25 -3.44 0.20
CA PRO A 192 -23.06 -2.95 0.87
C PRO A 192 -22.91 -3.57 2.25
N SER A 193 -21.95 -4.49 2.45
CA SER A 193 -21.52 -4.87 3.78
C SER A 193 -20.73 -3.72 4.40
N PRO A 194 -21.11 -3.18 5.58
CA PRO A 194 -20.40 -2.08 6.19
C PRO A 194 -18.96 -2.47 6.52
N ILE A 195 -18.02 -1.57 6.25
CA ILE A 195 -16.64 -1.73 6.71
C ILE A 195 -16.62 -1.45 8.20
N THR A 196 -15.95 -2.30 8.97
CA THR A 196 -15.78 -2.14 10.42
C THR A 196 -15.04 -0.84 10.74
N GLU A 197 -15.57 -0.06 11.67
CA GLU A 197 -15.02 1.23 12.09
C GLU A 197 -13.91 1.03 13.14
N ASP A 198 -12.77 0.48 12.70
CA ASP A 198 -11.63 0.21 13.55
C ASP A 198 -10.54 1.29 13.44
N GLY A 199 -9.72 1.42 14.49
CA GLY A 199 -8.57 2.31 14.50
C GLY A 199 -8.73 3.57 15.36
N PRO A 200 -7.86 4.59 15.17
CA PRO A 200 -7.96 5.90 15.79
C PRO A 200 -9.24 6.65 15.40
N SER A 201 -9.62 7.67 16.16
CA SER A 201 -10.83 8.48 15.93
C SER A 201 -10.97 8.98 14.51
N ASP A 202 -9.87 9.49 13.95
CA ASP A 202 -9.85 10.09 12.60
C ASP A 202 -10.09 9.02 11.52
N VAL A 203 -9.48 7.82 11.69
CA VAL A 203 -9.67 6.71 10.78
C VAL A 203 -11.10 6.17 10.85
N ARG A 204 -11.67 6.08 12.06
CA ARG A 204 -13.07 5.69 12.25
C ARG A 204 -14.02 6.68 11.59
N ALA A 205 -13.77 7.99 11.76
CA ALA A 205 -14.59 9.04 11.14
C ALA A 205 -14.56 8.95 9.61
N VAL A 206 -13.38 8.70 8.99
CA VAL A 206 -13.26 8.50 7.55
C VAL A 206 -14.00 7.23 7.10
N THR A 207 -13.89 6.13 7.86
CA THR A 207 -14.58 4.87 7.54
C THR A 207 -16.10 5.03 7.64
N ALA A 208 -16.61 5.72 8.66
CA ALA A 208 -18.03 6.03 8.82
C ALA A 208 -18.54 6.91 7.66
N ALA A 209 -17.81 7.98 7.31
CA ALA A 209 -18.17 8.85 6.19
C ALA A 209 -18.18 8.09 4.84
N PHE A 210 -17.24 7.16 4.65
CA PHE A 210 -17.23 6.31 3.46
C PHE A 210 -18.40 5.32 3.42
N ASN A 211 -18.77 4.70 4.56
CA ASN A 211 -19.96 3.85 4.66
C ASN A 211 -21.24 4.64 4.34
N ASP A 212 -21.37 5.86 4.87
CA ASP A 212 -22.48 6.75 4.57
C ASP A 212 -22.55 7.13 3.08
N LEU A 213 -21.40 7.46 2.48
CA LEU A 213 -21.32 7.75 1.04
C LEU A 213 -21.79 6.56 0.20
N ARG A 214 -21.34 5.34 0.53
CA ARG A 214 -21.78 4.11 -0.16
C ARG A 214 -23.28 3.93 -0.08
N LEU A 215 -23.87 4.09 1.11
CA LEU A 215 -25.33 3.98 1.30
C LEU A 215 -26.08 5.02 0.46
N ARG A 216 -25.61 6.28 0.45
CA ARG A 216 -26.24 7.35 -0.36
C ARG A 216 -26.15 7.07 -1.85
N VAL A 217 -24.98 6.65 -2.34
CA VAL A 217 -24.80 6.31 -3.75
C VAL A 217 -25.72 5.13 -4.16
N THR A 218 -25.78 4.08 -3.34
CA THR A 218 -26.67 2.95 -3.59
C THR A 218 -28.14 3.37 -3.60
N ALA A 219 -28.57 4.19 -2.61
CA ALA A 219 -29.93 4.70 -2.55
C ALA A 219 -30.30 5.60 -3.76
N MET A 220 -29.38 6.45 -4.22
CA MET A 220 -29.58 7.26 -5.43
C MET A 220 -29.73 6.41 -6.68
N LEU A 221 -28.96 5.33 -6.81
CA LEU A 221 -29.07 4.41 -7.92
C LEU A 221 -30.38 3.62 -7.88
N ASP A 222 -30.81 3.15 -6.70
CA ASP A 222 -32.10 2.49 -6.51
C ASP A 222 -33.27 3.41 -6.86
N GLU A 223 -33.19 4.68 -6.49
CA GLU A 223 -34.20 5.68 -6.83
C GLU A 223 -34.24 5.95 -8.33
N LYS A 224 -33.07 6.10 -8.97
CA LYS A 224 -32.96 6.23 -10.42
C LYS A 224 -33.62 5.05 -11.14
N ASP A 225 -33.33 3.82 -10.69
CA ASP A 225 -33.89 2.60 -11.32
C ASP A 225 -35.41 2.49 -11.14
N ARG A 226 -35.91 2.86 -9.96
CA ARG A 226 -37.38 2.95 -9.71
C ARG A 226 -38.06 3.99 -10.63
N MET A 227 -37.41 5.16 -10.75
CA MET A 227 -37.92 6.26 -11.59
C MET A 227 -37.94 5.84 -13.08
N LEU A 228 -36.85 5.20 -13.56
CA LEU A 228 -36.82 4.67 -14.95
C LEU A 228 -37.85 3.58 -15.17
N GLY A 229 -38.13 2.75 -14.16
CA GLY A 229 -39.19 1.73 -14.22
C GLY A 229 -40.59 2.36 -14.35
N ALA A 230 -40.86 3.38 -13.51
CA ALA A 230 -42.14 4.10 -13.57
C ALA A 230 -42.33 4.83 -14.90
N ILE A 231 -41.31 5.56 -15.39
CA ILE A 231 -41.38 6.25 -16.70
C ILE A 231 -41.67 5.23 -17.83
N GLY A 232 -40.97 4.08 -17.81
CA GLY A 232 -41.18 3.04 -18.82
C GLY A 232 -42.60 2.50 -18.82
N HIS A 233 -43.19 2.25 -17.66
CA HIS A 233 -44.57 1.83 -17.50
C HIS A 233 -45.58 2.90 -18.00
N ASP A 234 -45.37 4.15 -17.54
CA ASP A 234 -46.29 5.24 -17.84
C ASP A 234 -46.28 5.65 -19.33
N LEU A 235 -45.17 5.42 -20.05
CA LEU A 235 -45.08 5.62 -21.48
C LEU A 235 -45.63 4.45 -22.30
N ARG A 236 -45.52 3.20 -21.82
CA ARG A 236 -46.09 2.04 -22.52
C ARG A 236 -47.61 2.06 -22.52
N THR A 237 -48.25 2.53 -21.46
CA THR A 237 -49.69 2.59 -21.32
C THR A 237 -50.37 3.41 -22.45
N PRO A 238 -49.96 4.70 -22.71
CA PRO A 238 -50.54 5.47 -23.82
C PRO A 238 -50.18 4.90 -25.19
N LEU A 239 -48.97 4.30 -25.37
CA LEU A 239 -48.62 3.65 -26.63
C LEU A 239 -49.51 2.43 -26.92
N ALA A 240 -49.84 1.63 -25.90
CA ALA A 240 -50.81 0.54 -26.03
C ALA A 240 -52.21 1.05 -26.36
N ALA A 241 -52.65 2.14 -25.73
CA ALA A 241 -53.91 2.76 -26.03
C ALA A 241 -53.97 3.31 -27.49
N LEU A 242 -52.86 3.90 -27.97
CA LEU A 242 -52.73 4.35 -29.36
C LEU A 242 -52.83 3.15 -30.32
N ARG A 243 -52.19 2.02 -30.02
CA ARG A 243 -52.23 0.80 -30.83
C ARG A 243 -53.67 0.27 -30.97
N VAL A 244 -54.44 0.29 -29.91
CA VAL A 244 -55.86 -0.09 -29.96
C VAL A 244 -56.68 0.91 -30.82
N ARG A 245 -56.38 2.20 -30.73
CA ARG A 245 -57.12 3.22 -31.49
C ARG A 245 -56.86 3.16 -32.99
N ILE A 246 -55.64 2.80 -33.44
CA ILE A 246 -55.34 2.69 -34.87
C ILE A 246 -56.09 1.54 -35.54
N GLU A 247 -56.57 0.54 -34.80
CA GLU A 247 -57.37 -0.51 -35.35
C GLU A 247 -58.75 0.00 -35.98
N SER A 248 -59.15 1.23 -35.56
CA SER A 248 -60.34 1.89 -36.10
C SER A 248 -60.08 2.76 -37.35
N VAL A 249 -58.82 2.79 -37.82
CA VAL A 249 -58.44 3.51 -39.05
C VAL A 249 -58.90 2.67 -40.27
N GLU A 250 -59.71 3.27 -41.14
CA GLU A 250 -60.30 2.56 -42.27
C GLU A 250 -59.26 2.23 -43.36
N ASP A 251 -58.34 3.15 -43.63
CA ASP A 251 -57.22 2.97 -44.58
C ASP A 251 -56.22 1.96 -44.06
N GLU A 252 -56.07 0.82 -44.73
CA GLU A 252 -55.16 -0.26 -44.36
C GLU A 252 -53.68 0.17 -44.38
N GLN A 253 -53.34 1.00 -45.38
CA GLN A 253 -51.94 1.47 -45.52
C GLN A 253 -51.58 2.44 -44.44
N ASP A 254 -52.44 3.39 -44.04
CA ASP A 254 -52.28 4.31 -42.96
C ASP A 254 -52.26 3.58 -41.62
N ARG A 255 -53.15 2.59 -41.43
CA ARG A 255 -53.16 1.72 -40.24
C ARG A 255 -51.83 1.00 -40.04
N ALA A 256 -51.29 0.37 -41.11
CA ALA A 256 -50.01 -0.32 -41.07
C ALA A 256 -48.85 0.65 -40.72
N ARG A 257 -48.79 1.81 -41.37
CA ARG A 257 -47.78 2.83 -41.08
C ARG A 257 -47.80 3.34 -39.64
N MET A 258 -49.01 3.57 -39.10
CA MET A 258 -49.20 3.98 -37.71
C MET A 258 -48.76 2.88 -36.72
N ALA A 259 -49.12 1.62 -37.04
CA ALA A 259 -48.69 0.48 -36.23
C ALA A 259 -47.17 0.31 -36.19
N ASP A 260 -46.49 0.46 -37.32
CA ASP A 260 -45.04 0.44 -37.43
C ASP A 260 -44.38 1.57 -36.62
N THR A 261 -44.96 2.77 -36.72
CA THR A 261 -44.48 3.93 -35.92
C THR A 261 -44.56 3.68 -34.42
N ILE A 262 -45.69 3.12 -33.94
CA ILE A 262 -45.84 2.77 -32.51
C ILE A 262 -44.88 1.66 -32.11
N ALA A 263 -44.64 0.66 -32.96
CA ALA A 263 -43.67 -0.40 -32.70
C ALA A 263 -42.24 0.17 -32.61
N GLU A 264 -41.87 1.15 -33.45
CA GLU A 264 -40.62 1.84 -33.42
C GLU A 264 -40.46 2.69 -32.11
N MET A 265 -41.53 3.40 -31.70
CA MET A 265 -41.55 4.13 -30.43
C MET A 265 -41.31 3.23 -29.22
N ASN A 266 -41.97 2.05 -29.20
CA ASN A 266 -41.74 1.07 -28.10
C ASN A 266 -40.30 0.54 -28.08
N ARG A 267 -39.75 0.18 -29.25
CA ARG A 267 -38.34 -0.27 -29.36
C ARG A 267 -37.38 0.81 -28.87
N THR A 268 -37.60 2.03 -29.28
CA THR A 268 -36.80 3.21 -28.85
C THR A 268 -36.84 3.43 -27.33
N LEU A 269 -38.05 3.37 -26.76
CA LEU A 269 -38.24 3.48 -25.32
C LEU A 269 -37.45 2.39 -24.57
N ASP A 270 -37.54 1.15 -25.03
CA ASP A 270 -36.82 0.01 -24.45
C ASP A 270 -35.30 0.18 -24.57
N ASP A 271 -34.79 0.76 -25.66
CA ASP A 271 -33.39 1.03 -25.86
C ASP A 271 -32.87 2.13 -24.92
N ILE A 272 -33.63 3.23 -24.78
CA ILE A 272 -33.29 4.30 -23.84
C ILE A 272 -33.27 3.78 -22.40
N LEU A 273 -34.32 3.06 -21.99
CA LEU A 273 -34.42 2.50 -20.64
C LEU A 273 -33.29 1.51 -20.34
N SER A 274 -32.88 0.71 -21.32
CA SER A 274 -31.80 -0.26 -21.18
C SER A 274 -30.44 0.45 -21.07
N LEU A 275 -30.19 1.44 -21.94
CA LEU A 275 -28.97 2.25 -21.86
C LEU A 275 -28.85 2.97 -20.50
N ALA A 276 -29.95 3.49 -19.98
CA ALA A 276 -30.00 4.16 -18.70
C ALA A 276 -29.80 3.22 -17.50
N ARG A 277 -30.09 1.92 -17.65
CA ARG A 277 -29.88 0.88 -16.62
C ARG A 277 -28.55 0.15 -16.70
N LEU A 278 -27.73 0.41 -17.73
CA LEU A 278 -26.38 -0.15 -17.82
C LEU A 278 -25.54 0.22 -16.59
N GLY A 279 -24.71 -0.72 -16.16
CA GLY A 279 -23.92 -0.61 -14.91
C GLY A 279 -24.63 -1.17 -13.67
N ARG A 280 -25.93 -1.52 -13.77
CA ARG A 280 -26.68 -2.20 -12.69
C ARG A 280 -27.73 -3.17 -13.23
N PRO A 281 -27.33 -4.20 -13.97
CA PRO A 281 -28.27 -5.16 -14.51
C PRO A 281 -28.90 -6.01 -13.41
N SER A 282 -30.22 -6.18 -13.51
CA SER A 282 -30.99 -7.04 -12.59
C SER A 282 -30.79 -8.54 -12.85
N GLU A 283 -30.22 -8.90 -14.02
CA GLU A 283 -30.01 -10.28 -14.43
C GLU A 283 -28.69 -10.82 -13.85
N PRO A 284 -28.71 -12.00 -13.19
CA PRO A 284 -27.46 -12.60 -12.68
C PRO A 284 -26.61 -13.15 -13.84
N ILE A 285 -25.28 -13.18 -13.60
CA ILE A 285 -24.35 -13.86 -14.50
C ILE A 285 -24.57 -15.37 -14.37
N THR A 286 -24.92 -16.03 -15.48
CA THR A 286 -25.14 -17.47 -15.55
C THR A 286 -24.23 -18.12 -16.57
N GLU A 287 -24.03 -19.43 -16.46
CA GLU A 287 -23.35 -20.21 -17.48
C GLU A 287 -24.29 -20.49 -18.65
N VAL A 288 -23.92 -20.08 -19.84
CA VAL A 288 -24.75 -20.15 -21.04
C VAL A 288 -23.95 -20.80 -22.18
N ASP A 289 -24.62 -21.58 -23.00
CA ASP A 289 -24.08 -22.01 -24.29
C ASP A 289 -24.23 -20.85 -25.31
N LEU A 290 -23.12 -20.19 -25.61
CA LEU A 290 -23.10 -19.02 -26.48
C LEU A 290 -23.50 -19.38 -27.93
N ALA A 291 -23.14 -20.57 -28.42
CA ALA A 291 -23.52 -21.02 -29.76
C ALA A 291 -25.06 -21.15 -29.88
N ALA A 292 -25.68 -21.76 -28.89
CA ALA A 292 -27.14 -21.89 -28.86
C ALA A 292 -27.83 -20.52 -28.68
N LEU A 293 -27.25 -19.58 -27.95
CA LEU A 293 -27.79 -18.23 -27.80
C LEU A 293 -27.73 -17.45 -29.11
N VAL A 294 -26.60 -17.52 -29.85
CA VAL A 294 -26.47 -16.89 -31.18
C VAL A 294 -27.44 -17.50 -32.18
N ASP A 295 -27.49 -18.82 -32.22
CA ASP A 295 -28.38 -19.56 -33.09
C ASP A 295 -29.86 -19.17 -32.88
N ALA A 296 -30.31 -19.13 -31.64
CA ALA A 296 -31.69 -18.71 -31.31
C ALA A 296 -31.99 -17.28 -31.78
N VAL A 297 -30.99 -16.35 -31.71
CA VAL A 297 -31.19 -14.98 -32.23
C VAL A 297 -31.27 -14.98 -33.75
N VAL A 298 -30.47 -15.77 -34.43
CA VAL A 298 -30.48 -15.89 -35.89
C VAL A 298 -31.79 -16.50 -36.37
N GLU A 299 -32.28 -17.56 -35.72
CA GLU A 299 -33.57 -18.16 -36.03
C GLU A 299 -34.75 -17.19 -35.86
N ASP A 300 -34.74 -16.34 -34.80
CA ASP A 300 -35.73 -15.27 -34.62
C ASP A 300 -35.87 -14.37 -35.90
N PHE A 301 -34.75 -14.07 -36.56
CA PHE A 301 -34.74 -13.26 -37.78
C PHE A 301 -35.10 -14.03 -39.04
N ARG A 302 -34.71 -15.31 -39.14
CA ARG A 302 -35.12 -16.20 -40.25
C ARG A 302 -36.63 -16.41 -40.27
N ASP A 303 -37.23 -16.58 -39.10
CA ASP A 303 -38.70 -16.71 -38.95
C ASP A 303 -39.45 -15.45 -39.41
N LEU A 304 -38.79 -14.29 -39.33
CA LEU A 304 -39.31 -13.02 -39.87
C LEU A 304 -39.01 -12.81 -41.35
N GLY A 305 -38.41 -13.82 -42.03
CA GLY A 305 -38.08 -13.78 -43.45
C GLY A 305 -36.79 -13.04 -43.81
N ALA A 306 -35.95 -12.71 -42.87
CA ALA A 306 -34.67 -12.04 -43.12
C ALA A 306 -33.59 -13.03 -43.58
N ASP A 307 -32.71 -12.62 -44.52
CA ASP A 307 -31.56 -13.40 -44.98
C ASP A 307 -30.40 -13.33 -43.98
N VAL A 308 -30.47 -14.19 -42.95
CA VAL A 308 -29.39 -14.28 -41.92
C VAL A 308 -28.81 -15.68 -41.94
N THR A 309 -27.50 -15.76 -42.11
CA THR A 309 -26.78 -17.02 -42.10
C THR A 309 -25.94 -17.18 -40.85
N PHE A 310 -25.95 -18.37 -40.24
CA PHE A 310 -25.08 -18.77 -39.15
C PHE A 310 -24.50 -20.16 -39.45
N GLY A 311 -23.20 -20.29 -39.40
CA GLY A 311 -22.54 -21.56 -39.64
C GLY A 311 -22.57 -22.49 -38.41
N GLU A 312 -22.30 -23.75 -38.62
CA GLU A 312 -22.14 -24.70 -37.51
C GLU A 312 -21.10 -24.20 -36.55
N ALA A 313 -21.44 -24.13 -35.26
CA ALA A 313 -20.56 -23.73 -34.18
C ALA A 313 -20.57 -24.82 -33.10
N GLU A 314 -19.38 -25.10 -32.57
CA GLU A 314 -19.27 -25.99 -31.42
C GLU A 314 -19.86 -25.36 -30.16
N ARG A 315 -20.36 -26.20 -29.26
CA ARG A 315 -20.87 -25.76 -27.96
C ARG A 315 -19.81 -25.00 -27.21
N LEU A 316 -20.16 -23.77 -26.76
CA LEU A 316 -19.27 -22.90 -26.08
C LEU A 316 -19.89 -22.35 -24.79
N ARG A 317 -19.50 -22.88 -23.67
CA ARG A 317 -19.98 -22.41 -22.37
C ARG A 317 -19.17 -21.18 -21.92
N ILE A 318 -19.89 -20.13 -21.58
CA ILE A 318 -19.34 -18.87 -21.07
C ILE A 318 -20.25 -18.31 -19.97
N ARG A 319 -19.68 -17.63 -19.01
CA ARG A 319 -20.44 -16.95 -17.95
C ARG A 319 -20.74 -15.51 -18.36
N LEU A 320 -22.00 -15.21 -18.56
CA LEU A 320 -22.48 -13.89 -18.97
C LEU A 320 -23.95 -13.69 -18.60
N ARG A 321 -24.50 -12.52 -18.89
CA ARG A 321 -25.93 -12.20 -18.77
C ARG A 321 -26.61 -12.43 -20.13
N PRO A 322 -27.39 -13.51 -20.27
CA PRO A 322 -27.87 -13.94 -21.57
C PRO A 322 -28.78 -12.93 -22.27
N SER A 323 -29.67 -12.25 -21.53
CA SER A 323 -30.57 -11.26 -22.11
C SER A 323 -29.84 -10.05 -22.69
N LEU A 324 -28.80 -9.60 -22.03
CA LEU A 324 -27.99 -8.46 -22.51
C LEU A 324 -27.21 -8.81 -23.78
N ILE A 325 -26.52 -9.95 -23.79
CA ILE A 325 -25.75 -10.37 -24.97
C ILE A 325 -26.67 -10.69 -26.14
N ARG A 326 -27.85 -11.35 -25.92
CA ARG A 326 -28.88 -11.51 -26.93
C ARG A 326 -29.26 -10.18 -27.58
N ARG A 327 -29.44 -9.14 -26.76
CA ARG A 327 -29.80 -7.79 -27.23
C ARG A 327 -28.67 -7.13 -28.03
N ALA A 328 -27.39 -7.25 -27.58
CA ALA A 328 -26.27 -6.73 -28.35
C ALA A 328 -26.17 -7.36 -29.73
N ILE A 329 -26.29 -8.71 -29.83
CA ILE A 329 -26.24 -9.44 -31.08
C ILE A 329 -27.42 -9.03 -31.97
N ARG A 330 -28.66 -8.95 -31.41
CA ARG A 330 -29.86 -8.51 -32.12
C ARG A 330 -29.67 -7.12 -32.74
N ASN A 331 -29.14 -6.16 -31.99
CA ASN A 331 -28.91 -4.80 -32.49
C ASN A 331 -27.94 -4.76 -33.68
N LEU A 332 -26.90 -5.62 -33.66
CA LEU A 332 -25.96 -5.69 -34.76
C LEU A 332 -26.55 -6.37 -36.00
N ILE A 333 -27.36 -7.43 -35.84
CA ILE A 333 -28.04 -8.10 -36.92
C ILE A 333 -29.11 -7.19 -37.51
N GLU A 334 -29.91 -6.48 -36.68
CA GLU A 334 -30.90 -5.49 -37.15
C GLU A 334 -30.23 -4.39 -37.98
N ASN A 335 -29.06 -3.91 -37.59
CA ASN A 335 -28.28 -2.97 -38.38
C ASN A 335 -27.86 -3.56 -39.74
N ALA A 336 -27.32 -4.78 -39.75
CA ALA A 336 -26.90 -5.43 -41.00
C ALA A 336 -28.09 -5.63 -41.98
N ILE A 337 -29.24 -6.11 -41.51
CA ILE A 337 -30.44 -6.27 -42.33
C ILE A 337 -30.92 -4.91 -42.87
N LYS A 338 -30.91 -3.88 -42.02
CA LYS A 338 -31.40 -2.55 -42.37
C LYS A 338 -30.58 -1.86 -43.48
N TYR A 339 -29.28 -2.06 -43.51
CA TYR A 339 -28.39 -1.37 -44.46
C TYR A 339 -27.87 -2.26 -45.58
N ALA A 340 -28.16 -3.60 -45.53
CA ALA A 340 -27.58 -4.55 -46.48
C ALA A 340 -28.46 -5.75 -46.84
N ASP A 341 -29.73 -5.72 -46.44
CA ASP A 341 -30.73 -6.77 -46.68
C ASP A 341 -30.37 -8.18 -46.13
N GLY A 342 -29.26 -8.32 -45.39
CA GLY A 342 -28.88 -9.61 -44.84
C GLY A 342 -27.63 -9.54 -43.97
N ALA A 343 -27.38 -10.63 -43.21
CA ALA A 343 -26.24 -10.75 -42.31
C ALA A 343 -25.62 -12.16 -42.32
N ALA A 344 -24.29 -12.21 -42.25
CA ALA A 344 -23.54 -13.46 -42.03
C ALA A 344 -22.92 -13.45 -40.61
N VAL A 345 -23.38 -14.35 -39.75
CA VAL A 345 -22.93 -14.48 -38.38
C VAL A 345 -21.93 -15.63 -38.26
N THR A 346 -20.80 -15.41 -37.58
CA THR A 346 -19.84 -16.47 -37.30
C THR A 346 -19.38 -16.38 -35.83
N LEU A 347 -19.11 -17.55 -35.24
CA LEU A 347 -18.61 -17.68 -33.87
C LEU A 347 -17.25 -18.38 -33.92
N ARG A 348 -16.21 -17.72 -33.43
CA ARG A 348 -14.84 -18.25 -33.41
C ARG A 348 -14.28 -18.26 -31.97
N PRO A 349 -14.10 -19.44 -31.36
CA PRO A 349 -13.43 -19.53 -30.08
C PRO A 349 -11.92 -19.39 -30.25
N SER A 350 -11.25 -18.69 -29.32
CA SER A 350 -9.82 -18.68 -29.15
C SER A 350 -9.46 -19.14 -27.73
N ALA A 351 -8.14 -19.20 -27.38
CA ALA A 351 -7.69 -19.66 -26.07
C ALA A 351 -8.19 -18.77 -24.92
N GLU A 352 -8.25 -17.46 -25.11
CA GLU A 352 -8.57 -16.48 -24.06
C GLU A 352 -9.88 -15.72 -24.29
N ALA A 353 -10.41 -15.76 -25.49
CA ALA A 353 -11.60 -15.01 -25.88
C ALA A 353 -12.48 -15.80 -26.84
N VAL A 354 -13.69 -15.30 -27.04
CA VAL A 354 -14.57 -15.72 -28.12
C VAL A 354 -14.93 -14.50 -28.96
N VAL A 355 -14.90 -14.66 -30.27
CA VAL A 355 -15.25 -13.61 -31.24
C VAL A 355 -16.54 -13.98 -31.96
N ILE A 356 -17.54 -13.10 -31.87
CA ILE A 356 -18.76 -13.16 -32.67
C ILE A 356 -18.62 -12.10 -33.75
N SER A 357 -18.59 -12.51 -35.03
CA SER A 357 -18.50 -11.57 -36.14
C SER A 357 -19.82 -11.55 -36.91
N ILE A 358 -20.37 -10.36 -37.11
CA ILE A 358 -21.59 -10.10 -37.86
C ILE A 358 -21.20 -9.23 -39.05
N GLY A 359 -21.22 -9.82 -40.24
CA GLY A 359 -20.83 -9.19 -41.47
C GLY A 359 -22.01 -8.95 -42.38
N ASP A 360 -22.08 -7.78 -43.02
CA ASP A 360 -23.06 -7.43 -44.03
C ASP A 360 -22.41 -7.18 -45.41
N ARG A 361 -23.22 -6.84 -46.43
CA ARG A 361 -22.82 -6.50 -47.79
C ARG A 361 -23.26 -5.08 -48.19
N GLY A 362 -23.49 -4.24 -47.20
CA GLY A 362 -23.96 -2.87 -47.41
C GLY A 362 -22.86 -1.90 -47.92
N PRO A 363 -23.13 -0.61 -47.88
CA PRO A 363 -22.19 0.41 -48.36
C PRO A 363 -20.96 0.60 -47.48
N GLY A 364 -20.93 0.00 -46.27
CA GLY A 364 -19.88 0.25 -45.28
C GLY A 364 -19.99 1.62 -44.62
N ILE A 365 -18.97 1.99 -43.84
CA ILE A 365 -18.88 3.26 -43.11
C ILE A 365 -17.56 3.94 -43.47
N PRO A 366 -17.54 5.26 -43.77
CA PRO A 366 -16.27 6.01 -43.94
C PRO A 366 -15.33 5.78 -42.79
N SER A 367 -14.05 5.51 -43.07
CA SER A 367 -13.09 5.08 -42.04
C SER A 367 -12.88 6.12 -40.93
N ASP A 368 -13.03 7.41 -41.25
CA ASP A 368 -12.96 8.54 -40.32
C ASP A 368 -14.20 8.63 -39.40
N ARG A 369 -15.28 7.94 -39.72
CA ARG A 369 -16.56 7.98 -38.98
C ARG A 369 -16.85 6.68 -38.18
N LEU A 370 -16.01 5.64 -38.29
CA LEU A 370 -16.20 4.36 -37.61
C LEU A 370 -16.27 4.49 -36.08
N ALA A 371 -15.59 5.46 -35.49
CA ALA A 371 -15.67 5.71 -34.05
C ALA A 371 -16.95 6.47 -33.64
N ASP A 372 -17.41 7.36 -34.49
CA ASP A 372 -18.55 8.25 -34.22
C ASP A 372 -19.88 7.49 -34.13
N VAL A 373 -20.02 6.38 -34.87
CA VAL A 373 -21.28 5.61 -34.92
C VAL A 373 -21.64 4.92 -33.59
N PHE A 374 -20.71 4.86 -32.66
CA PHE A 374 -20.93 4.39 -31.30
C PHE A 374 -21.44 5.47 -30.35
N VAL A 375 -21.40 6.76 -30.76
CA VAL A 375 -21.95 7.84 -29.93
C VAL A 375 -23.48 7.79 -30.00
N PRO A 376 -24.20 7.75 -28.86
CA PRO A 376 -25.65 7.73 -28.84
C PRO A 376 -26.26 8.85 -29.68
N PHE A 377 -27.35 8.55 -30.40
CA PHE A 377 -28.07 9.49 -31.26
C PHE A 377 -27.31 9.96 -32.52
N THR A 378 -26.14 9.37 -32.81
CA THR A 378 -25.39 9.69 -34.03
C THR A 378 -25.90 8.89 -35.22
N ARG A 379 -26.11 9.59 -36.35
CA ARG A 379 -26.49 9.02 -37.66
C ARG A 379 -25.53 9.54 -38.71
N LEU A 380 -25.10 8.65 -39.62
CA LEU A 380 -24.21 9.04 -40.73
C LEU A 380 -24.96 9.72 -41.88
N GLU A 381 -26.23 9.33 -42.09
CA GLU A 381 -27.06 9.88 -43.13
C GLU A 381 -27.77 11.16 -42.67
N THR A 382 -27.55 12.23 -43.41
CA THR A 382 -28.22 13.53 -43.23
C THR A 382 -29.60 13.61 -43.90
N SER A 383 -29.94 12.59 -44.70
CA SER A 383 -31.23 12.55 -45.43
C SER A 383 -32.36 12.13 -44.47
N ARG A 384 -33.42 12.91 -44.47
CA ARG A 384 -34.71 12.62 -43.81
C ARG A 384 -35.46 11.46 -44.49
N ASN A 385 -34.74 10.46 -45.01
CA ASN A 385 -35.40 9.30 -45.59
C ASN A 385 -36.07 8.51 -44.48
N ARG A 386 -37.39 8.62 -44.39
CA ARG A 386 -38.25 8.01 -43.37
C ARG A 386 -38.27 6.49 -43.49
N GLU A 387 -37.75 5.91 -44.58
CA GLU A 387 -37.78 4.46 -44.85
C GLU A 387 -36.69 3.69 -44.07
N THR A 388 -35.60 4.37 -43.65
CA THR A 388 -34.57 3.74 -42.82
C THR A 388 -34.62 4.28 -41.36
N GLY A 389 -35.78 4.06 -40.69
CA GLY A 389 -35.99 4.52 -39.30
C GLY A 389 -34.98 3.97 -38.28
N GLY A 390 -34.75 4.76 -37.20
CA GLY A 390 -33.90 4.38 -36.05
C GLY A 390 -33.16 5.58 -35.50
N ILE A 391 -33.15 5.69 -34.16
CA ILE A 391 -32.67 6.88 -33.42
C ILE A 391 -31.13 6.91 -33.24
N GLY A 392 -30.39 5.90 -33.72
CA GLY A 392 -28.95 5.82 -33.57
C GLY A 392 -28.51 5.34 -32.17
N LEU A 393 -29.32 4.50 -31.52
CA LEU A 393 -29.01 3.93 -30.21
C LEU A 393 -28.48 2.50 -30.25
N GLY A 394 -28.76 1.72 -31.29
CA GLY A 394 -28.47 0.28 -31.34
C GLY A 394 -27.00 -0.06 -31.20
N LEU A 395 -26.09 0.63 -31.95
CA LEU A 395 -24.66 0.41 -31.86
C LEU A 395 -24.07 0.89 -30.50
N ALA A 396 -24.54 2.02 -30.00
CA ALA A 396 -24.13 2.53 -28.70
C ALA A 396 -24.55 1.55 -27.58
N LEU A 397 -25.77 1.02 -27.63
CA LEU A 397 -26.23 0.04 -26.66
C LEU A 397 -25.47 -1.29 -26.78
N ALA A 398 -25.22 -1.79 -28.00
CA ALA A 398 -24.44 -3.00 -28.21
C ALA A 398 -23.02 -2.86 -27.61
N ARG A 399 -22.34 -1.72 -27.85
CA ARG A 399 -21.04 -1.42 -27.28
C ARG A 399 -21.07 -1.41 -25.76
N ALA A 400 -21.99 -0.69 -25.17
CA ALA A 400 -22.08 -0.55 -23.72
C ALA A 400 -22.38 -1.91 -23.03
N ILE A 401 -23.22 -2.78 -23.63
CA ILE A 401 -23.46 -4.14 -23.13
C ILE A 401 -22.20 -5.01 -23.20
N VAL A 402 -21.49 -4.94 -24.32
CA VAL A 402 -20.25 -5.73 -24.50
C VAL A 402 -19.14 -5.29 -23.55
N GLU A 403 -18.97 -3.98 -23.37
CA GLU A 403 -18.00 -3.40 -22.40
C GLU A 403 -18.35 -3.78 -20.95
N GLU A 404 -19.64 -3.81 -20.59
CA GLU A 404 -20.10 -4.28 -19.28
C GLU A 404 -19.81 -5.77 -19.04
N ALA A 405 -19.86 -6.58 -20.11
CA ALA A 405 -19.45 -7.98 -20.06
C ALA A 405 -17.91 -8.19 -20.03
N GLY A 406 -17.13 -7.09 -19.97
CA GLY A 406 -15.66 -7.13 -20.00
C GLY A 406 -15.08 -7.40 -21.38
N GLY A 407 -15.90 -7.29 -22.43
CA GLY A 407 -15.53 -7.48 -23.82
C GLY A 407 -15.22 -6.18 -24.56
N GLN A 408 -15.03 -6.30 -25.86
CA GLN A 408 -14.82 -5.18 -26.79
C GLN A 408 -15.63 -5.39 -28.06
N ILE A 409 -16.06 -4.27 -28.68
CA ILE A 409 -16.70 -4.27 -30.00
C ILE A 409 -15.88 -3.42 -30.96
N ALA A 410 -15.64 -3.94 -32.16
CA ALA A 410 -14.94 -3.27 -33.25
C ALA A 410 -15.76 -3.31 -34.51
N LEU A 411 -15.65 -2.25 -35.33
CA LEU A 411 -16.23 -2.19 -36.66
C LEU A 411 -15.10 -2.06 -37.69
N SER A 412 -15.22 -2.79 -38.77
CA SER A 412 -14.30 -2.70 -39.92
C SER A 412 -15.08 -2.85 -41.25
N ASN A 413 -14.63 -2.13 -42.28
CA ASN A 413 -15.13 -2.35 -43.62
C ASN A 413 -14.54 -3.63 -44.19
N ARG A 414 -15.36 -4.37 -44.95
CA ARG A 414 -14.97 -5.63 -45.60
C ARG A 414 -14.34 -5.37 -46.96
N ASP A 415 -13.35 -6.20 -47.32
CA ASP A 415 -12.84 -6.24 -48.69
C ASP A 415 -13.94 -6.65 -49.67
N GLY A 416 -14.27 -5.78 -50.62
CA GLY A 416 -15.38 -6.01 -51.55
C GLY A 416 -16.70 -5.37 -51.18
N GLY A 417 -16.76 -4.56 -50.12
CA GLY A 417 -17.92 -3.82 -49.64
C GLY A 417 -18.61 -4.50 -48.47
N GLY A 418 -19.29 -3.67 -47.65
CA GLY A 418 -19.97 -4.09 -46.42
C GLY A 418 -19.22 -3.75 -45.15
N LEU A 419 -19.90 -3.97 -44.03
CA LEU A 419 -19.37 -3.75 -42.67
C LEU A 419 -19.22 -5.11 -41.92
N CYS A 420 -18.24 -5.21 -41.09
CA CYS A 420 -18.07 -6.30 -40.14
C CYS A 420 -18.06 -5.72 -38.73
N ALA A 421 -19.00 -6.16 -37.90
CA ALA A 421 -19.02 -5.88 -36.46
C ALA A 421 -18.48 -7.11 -35.69
N GLU A 422 -17.46 -6.94 -34.91
CA GLU A 422 -16.83 -7.99 -34.12
C GLU A 422 -17.00 -7.73 -32.63
N ILE A 423 -17.68 -8.65 -31.96
CA ILE A 423 -17.76 -8.70 -30.48
C ILE A 423 -16.69 -9.67 -29.98
N THR A 424 -15.78 -9.19 -29.14
CA THR A 424 -14.80 -10.02 -28.44
C THR A 424 -15.18 -10.12 -26.97
N LEU A 425 -15.48 -11.32 -26.47
CA LEU A 425 -15.81 -11.58 -25.08
C LEU A 425 -14.69 -12.41 -24.42
N PRO A 426 -14.24 -12.05 -23.20
CA PRO A 426 -13.25 -12.85 -22.50
C PRO A 426 -13.83 -14.21 -22.12
N ARG A 427 -13.08 -15.25 -22.36
CA ARG A 427 -13.39 -16.60 -21.91
C ARG A 427 -12.94 -16.67 -20.44
N GLY A 428 -13.85 -16.39 -19.49
CA GLY A 428 -13.54 -16.47 -18.06
C GLY A 428 -12.91 -17.82 -17.70
N ARG A 429 -11.82 -17.76 -16.93
CA ARG A 429 -11.18 -18.96 -16.36
C ARG A 429 -12.09 -19.60 -15.33
#